data_e057af1d48fbd0ccf708dab68a432e28
#
_entry.id   e057af1d48fbd0ccf708dab68a432e28
#
_cell.length_a   1.000
_cell.length_b   1.000
_cell.length_c   1.000
_cell.angle_alpha   90.00
_cell.angle_beta   90.00
_cell.angle_gamma   90.00
#
_symmetry.space_group_name_H-M   'P 1'
#
loop_
_entity.id
_entity.type
_entity.pdbx_description
1 polymer ?
#
loop_
_entity_poly.entity_id
_entity_poly.type
_entity_poly.pdbx_seq_one_letter_code
_entity_poly.pdbx_strand_id
1 'polypeptide(L)' 'MENTRFMNASDVAEFMGVSIPMAYKIIRKLNNELLAQGYLTVAGRISRRYFEQKVYGGMGA' A
#
# COMPACT_ATOMS: atom_id res chain seq x y z
N MET A 1 -1.43 14.49 15.08
CA MET A 1 -2.02 13.21 15.01
C MET A 1 -1.67 12.47 13.77
N GLU A 2 -1.30 11.27 13.98
CA GLU A 2 -0.84 10.53 12.92
C GLU A 2 -1.93 9.96 12.10
N ASN A 3 -1.86 10.00 10.83
CA ASN A 3 -2.83 9.43 9.95
C ASN A 3 -2.48 7.98 9.68
N THR A 4 -3.17 7.08 10.36
CA THR A 4 -2.87 5.67 10.23
C THR A 4 -3.66 4.99 9.14
N ARG A 5 -4.52 5.73 8.43
CA ARG A 5 -5.32 5.14 7.37
C ARG A 5 -4.53 4.87 6.11
N PHE A 6 -3.52 5.69 5.87
CA PHE A 6 -2.70 5.55 4.68
C PHE A 6 -1.25 5.40 5.03
N MET A 7 -0.53 4.67 4.20
CA MET A 7 0.91 4.51 4.34
C MET A 7 1.57 5.17 3.15
N ASN A 8 2.65 5.90 3.40
CA ASN A 8 3.41 6.47 2.31
C ASN A 8 4.54 5.51 1.92
N ALA A 9 5.35 5.91 0.93
CA ALA A 9 6.41 5.03 0.44
C ALA A 9 7.41 4.68 1.52
N SER A 10 7.73 5.65 2.39
CA SER A 10 8.64 5.40 3.48
C SER A 10 8.11 4.32 4.42
N ASP A 11 6.82 4.40 4.73
CA ASP A 11 6.18 3.43 5.60
C ASP A 11 6.23 2.03 5.00
N VAL A 12 5.90 1.94 3.71
CA VAL A 12 5.89 0.66 3.03
C VAL A 12 7.30 0.10 2.93
N ALA A 13 8.26 0.95 2.61
CA ALA A 13 9.65 0.52 2.50
C ALA A 13 10.14 -0.07 3.80
N GLU A 14 9.84 0.60 4.90
CA GLU A 14 10.25 0.15 6.20
C GLU A 14 9.56 -1.16 6.59
N PHE A 15 8.28 -1.23 6.33
CA PHE A 15 7.50 -2.41 6.66
C PHE A 15 7.98 -3.64 5.87
N MET A 16 8.24 -3.44 4.58
CA MET A 16 8.61 -4.55 3.72
C MET A 16 10.12 -4.80 3.66
N GLY A 17 10.91 -3.89 4.18
CA GLY A 17 12.35 -4.02 4.09
C GLY A 17 12.88 -3.84 2.68
N VAL A 18 12.27 -2.94 1.92
CA VAL A 18 12.68 -2.68 0.55
C VAL A 18 13.05 -1.21 0.38
N SER A 19 13.60 -0.89 -0.80
CA SER A 19 13.99 0.49 -1.08
C SER A 19 12.76 1.36 -1.31
N ILE A 20 12.95 2.67 -1.23
CA ILE A 20 11.86 3.61 -1.48
C ILE A 20 11.31 3.46 -2.91
N PRO A 21 12.16 3.39 -3.95
CA PRO A 21 11.62 3.19 -5.29
C PRO A 21 10.78 1.93 -5.43
N MET A 22 11.20 0.86 -4.76
CA MET A 22 10.43 -0.37 -4.80
C MET A 22 9.10 -0.20 -4.08
N ALA A 23 9.10 0.55 -2.97
CA ALA A 23 7.88 0.82 -2.24
C ALA A 23 6.88 1.57 -3.11
N TYR A 24 7.36 2.53 -3.92
CA TYR A 24 6.49 3.26 -4.82
C TYR A 24 5.86 2.32 -5.86
N LYS A 25 6.62 1.35 -6.32
CA LYS A 25 6.10 0.39 -7.30
C LYS A 25 4.99 -0.46 -6.67
N ILE A 26 5.21 -0.87 -5.43
CA ILE A 26 4.22 -1.65 -4.71
C ILE A 26 2.94 -0.85 -4.52
N ILE A 27 3.08 0.39 -4.09
CA ILE A 27 1.94 1.26 -3.88
C ILE A 27 1.17 1.46 -5.17
N ARG A 28 1.88 1.70 -6.26
CA ARG A 28 1.23 1.92 -7.56
C ARG A 28 0.44 0.68 -7.97
N LYS A 29 1.03 -0.48 -7.79
CA LYS A 29 0.35 -1.71 -8.16
C LYS A 29 -0.93 -1.90 -7.37
N LEU A 30 -0.85 -1.70 -6.06
CA LEU A 30 -2.02 -1.88 -5.21
C LEU A 30 -3.10 -0.83 -5.50
N ASN A 31 -2.68 0.41 -5.78
CA ASN A 31 -3.63 1.45 -6.12
C ASN A 31 -4.34 1.14 -7.43
N ASN A 32 -3.63 0.56 -8.39
CA ASN A 32 -4.25 0.19 -9.65
C ASN A 32 -5.32 -0.88 -9.41
N GLU A 33 -5.08 -1.78 -8.49
CA GLU A 33 -6.06 -2.80 -8.16
C GLU A 33 -7.29 -2.16 -7.51
N LEU A 34 -7.07 -1.19 -6.62
CA LEU A 34 -8.17 -0.51 -5.98
C LEU A 34 -8.99 0.30 -6.98
N LEU A 35 -8.32 0.96 -7.91
CA LEU A 35 -9.01 1.72 -8.94
C LEU A 35 -9.89 0.81 -9.79
N ALA A 36 -9.37 -0.36 -10.12
CA ALA A 36 -10.14 -1.32 -10.91
C ALA A 36 -11.39 -1.78 -10.18
N GLN A 37 -11.36 -1.70 -8.85
CA GLN A 37 -12.51 -2.09 -8.05
C GLN A 37 -13.43 -0.92 -7.74
N GLY A 38 -13.11 0.26 -8.26
CA GLY A 38 -13.95 1.43 -8.06
C GLY A 38 -13.64 2.26 -6.82
N TYR A 39 -12.52 2.02 -6.18
CA TYR A 39 -12.16 2.78 -5.00
C TYR A 39 -11.33 4.00 -5.35
N LEU A 40 -11.38 4.97 -4.46
CA LEU A 40 -10.57 6.17 -4.62
C LEU A 40 -9.16 5.86 -4.14
N THR A 41 -8.18 6.42 -4.79
CA THR A 41 -6.78 6.25 -4.40
C THR A 41 -6.09 7.59 -4.33
N VAL A 42 -4.95 7.62 -3.63
CA VAL A 42 -4.12 8.81 -3.53
C VAL A 42 -2.74 8.45 -4.04
N ALA A 43 -2.23 9.23 -4.98
CA ALA A 43 -0.93 8.96 -5.56
C ALA A 43 0.15 8.93 -4.47
N GLY A 44 0.99 7.91 -4.50
CA GLY A 44 2.08 7.78 -3.55
C GLY A 44 1.66 7.29 -2.17
N ARG A 45 0.40 6.95 -2.00
CA ARG A 45 -0.09 6.44 -0.73
C ARG A 45 -0.98 5.24 -0.96
N ILE A 46 -1.05 4.38 0.04
CA ILE A 46 -1.86 3.18 -0.06
C ILE A 46 -2.66 3.02 1.22
N SER A 47 -3.89 2.56 1.11
CA SER A 47 -4.71 2.28 2.27
C SER A 47 -3.98 1.26 3.14
N ARG A 48 -3.79 1.59 4.41
CA ARG A 48 -3.13 0.68 5.33
C ARG A 48 -3.89 -0.64 5.41
N ARG A 49 -5.21 -0.54 5.45
CA ARG A 49 -6.04 -1.71 5.56
C ARG A 49 -5.87 -2.63 4.36
N TYR A 50 -5.88 -2.05 3.16
CA TYR A 50 -5.72 -2.84 1.94
C TYR A 50 -4.32 -3.44 1.87
N PHE A 51 -3.32 -2.64 2.24
CA PHE A 51 -1.95 -3.11 2.24
C PHE A 51 -1.79 -4.30 3.18
N GLU A 52 -2.30 -4.18 4.39
CA GLU A 52 -2.19 -5.24 5.37
C GLU A 52 -2.94 -6.48 4.91
N GLN A 53 -4.08 -6.28 4.29
CA GLN A 53 -4.87 -7.38 3.78
C GLN A 53 -4.10 -8.16 2.71
N LYS A 54 -3.40 -7.44 1.83
CA LYS A 54 -2.63 -8.09 0.79
C LYS A 54 -1.39 -8.80 1.34
N VAL A 55 -0.77 -8.20 2.33
CA VAL A 55 0.43 -8.79 2.92
C VAL A 55 0.09 -10.00 3.77
N TYR A 56 -0.90 -9.85 4.63
CA TYR A 56 -1.23 -10.93 5.54
C TYR A 56 -2.29 -11.89 5.00
N GLY A 57 -3.35 -11.32 4.49
CA GLY A 57 -4.45 -12.11 4.00
C GLY A 57 -4.16 -12.85 2.71
N GLY A 58 -3.52 -12.15 1.79
CA GLY A 58 -3.21 -12.74 0.50
C GLY A 58 -2.26 -13.91 0.61
N MET A 59 -1.40 -13.85 1.59
CA MET A 59 -0.44 -14.91 1.79
C MET A 59 -1.08 -16.15 2.36
N GLY A 60 -2.10 -15.94 3.15
CA GLY A 60 -2.74 -17.05 3.81
C GLY A 60 -3.69 -17.83 2.93
N ALA A 61 -3.99 -17.26 1.81
CA ALA A 61 -4.96 -17.87 0.92
C ALA A 61 -4.46 -19.16 0.33
#